data_e1942985467b627ccbccd39d4022cb4c
#
_entry.id   e1942985467b627ccbccd39d4022cb4c
#
_cell.length_a   1.000
_cell.length_b   1.000
_cell.length_c   1.000
_cell.angle_alpha   90.00
_cell.angle_beta   90.00
_cell.angle_gamma   90.00
#
_symmetry.space_group_name_H-M   'P 1'
#
loop_
_entity.id
_entity.type
_entity.pdbx_description
1 polymer ?
#
loop_
_entity_poly.entity_id
_entity_poly.type
_entity_poly.pdbx_seq_one_letter_code
_entity_poly.pdbx_strand_id
1 'polypeptide(L)'
;MNDLEKEKRQLQEEAAELKKENCKLKEKDRTSNEQRNGPGGNQGNDGSSIRILGEEELEKLEELEELGSGGGGKVMKVAMKQIYALKQMIVNKSNFKNLQNFIQEYEIINMLDHPNVVDAIGIFMSNKNIPPSILLEYCPSNLQKAIEDKVLSKEEVVEIIYQIAEVMKYIHSKKIIHRDLKPTNILIGSDGRVKICDFGISKIMTIEEQTMTRGVGSQKFMAPEIINEEEHYDEKVDVYSFGVVVFFILSGGELPKIKLGDILKGKKAELPSSFTDFSKKLINACWNFESKDRPSFEVILDSMERNHYNLIQLNKTEIKNVEAFVKQHKTKIPQIPNKPTKTTSKLSSLH
;
A
#
# COMPACT_ATOMS: atom_id res chain seq x y z
N MET A 1 3.66 -38.34 -18.86
CA MET A 1 4.07 -37.09 -18.20
C MET A 1 2.79 -36.40 -17.74
N ASN A 2 2.64 -36.19 -16.43
CA ASN A 2 1.40 -35.70 -15.84
C ASN A 2 1.21 -34.21 -16.23
N ASP A 3 -0.01 -33.77 -16.50
CA ASP A 3 -0.32 -32.38 -16.89
C ASP A 3 0.28 -31.35 -15.92
N LEU A 4 0.37 -31.68 -14.65
CA LEU A 4 1.03 -30.93 -13.60
C LEU A 4 2.56 -30.72 -13.83
N GLU A 5 3.26 -31.69 -14.41
CA GLU A 5 4.70 -31.56 -14.71
C GLU A 5 4.95 -30.69 -15.94
N LYS A 6 3.98 -30.69 -16.87
CA LYS A 6 4.05 -29.87 -18.08
C LYS A 6 3.80 -28.39 -17.76
N GLU A 7 2.80 -28.14 -16.94
CA GLU A 7 2.43 -26.81 -16.44
C GLU A 7 3.56 -26.20 -15.58
N LYS A 8 4.19 -27.01 -14.74
CA LYS A 8 5.34 -26.60 -13.93
C LYS A 8 6.56 -26.26 -14.77
N ARG A 9 6.81 -27.00 -15.83
CA ARG A 9 7.93 -26.71 -16.74
C ARG A 9 7.69 -25.40 -17.48
N GLN A 10 6.46 -25.14 -17.89
CA GLN A 10 6.04 -23.92 -18.54
C GLN A 10 6.23 -22.69 -17.60
N LEU A 11 5.83 -22.82 -16.32
CA LEU A 11 6.04 -21.77 -15.29
C LEU A 11 7.52 -21.49 -15.04
N GLN A 12 8.38 -22.52 -15.08
CA GLN A 12 9.83 -22.36 -14.94
C GLN A 12 10.47 -21.68 -16.17
N GLU A 13 9.99 -21.99 -17.36
CA GLU A 13 10.44 -21.38 -18.61
C GLU A 13 10.03 -19.90 -18.68
N GLU A 14 8.78 -19.56 -18.28
CA GLU A 14 8.29 -18.18 -18.22
C GLU A 14 8.98 -17.34 -17.14
N ALA A 15 9.24 -17.91 -15.96
CA ALA A 15 10.04 -17.24 -14.92
C ALA A 15 11.49 -16.99 -15.41
N ALA A 16 12.04 -17.87 -16.24
CA ALA A 16 13.36 -17.70 -16.85
C ALA A 16 13.33 -16.63 -17.97
N GLU A 17 12.22 -16.51 -18.71
CA GLU A 17 12.05 -15.46 -19.72
C GLU A 17 11.90 -14.08 -19.07
N LEU A 18 11.08 -13.96 -18.03
CA LEU A 18 10.96 -12.73 -17.24
C LEU A 18 12.31 -12.30 -16.64
N LYS A 19 13.12 -13.25 -16.17
CA LYS A 19 14.51 -12.97 -15.77
C LYS A 19 15.35 -12.40 -16.90
N LYS A 20 15.24 -12.95 -18.12
CA LYS A 20 15.98 -12.45 -19.29
C LYS A 20 15.50 -11.08 -19.74
N GLU A 21 14.20 -10.82 -19.65
CA GLU A 21 13.61 -9.54 -20.02
C GLU A 21 13.99 -8.43 -19.03
N ASN A 22 13.95 -8.72 -17.74
CA ASN A 22 14.48 -7.83 -16.69
C ASN A 22 15.99 -7.59 -16.80
N CYS A 23 16.79 -8.61 -17.19
CA CYS A 23 18.21 -8.39 -17.51
C CYS A 23 18.40 -7.45 -18.70
N LYS A 24 17.60 -7.59 -19.76
CA LYS A 24 17.67 -6.72 -20.96
C LYS A 24 17.23 -5.28 -20.66
N LEU A 25 16.23 -5.09 -19.78
CA LEU A 25 15.81 -3.76 -19.32
C LEU A 25 16.93 -3.10 -18.50
N LYS A 26 17.59 -3.87 -17.62
CA LYS A 26 18.75 -3.39 -16.83
C LYS A 26 19.97 -3.05 -17.68
N GLU A 27 20.24 -3.80 -18.75
CA GLU A 27 21.31 -3.46 -19.69
C GLU A 27 21.00 -2.19 -20.49
N LYS A 28 19.72 -1.96 -20.87
CA LYS A 28 19.29 -0.72 -21.52
C LYS A 28 19.41 0.50 -20.59
N ASP A 29 19.09 0.36 -19.31
CA ASP A 29 19.27 1.43 -18.33
C ASP A 29 20.74 1.68 -17.99
N ARG A 30 21.60 0.65 -17.96
CA ARG A 30 23.05 0.80 -17.81
C ARG A 30 23.68 1.56 -18.98
N THR A 31 23.35 1.21 -20.21
CA THR A 31 23.86 1.90 -21.40
C THR A 31 23.39 3.35 -21.50
N SER A 32 22.21 3.67 -20.95
CA SER A 32 21.71 5.06 -20.86
C SER A 32 22.42 5.89 -19.78
N ASN A 33 22.90 5.25 -18.70
CA ASN A 33 23.60 5.91 -17.59
C ASN A 33 25.11 6.02 -17.79
N GLU A 34 25.76 5.09 -18.51
CA GLU A 34 27.19 5.16 -18.82
C GLU A 34 27.55 6.33 -19.76
N GLN A 35 26.60 6.84 -20.53
CA GLN A 35 26.79 8.04 -21.35
C GLN A 35 26.70 9.36 -20.56
N ARG A 36 26.39 9.34 -19.26
CA ARG A 36 26.19 10.54 -18.43
C ARG A 36 27.22 10.78 -17.33
N ASN A 37 28.08 9.83 -16.99
CA ASN A 37 29.03 9.99 -15.88
C ASN A 37 30.47 9.64 -16.27
N GLY A 38 31.36 10.64 -16.24
CA GLY A 38 32.81 10.49 -16.19
C GLY A 38 33.26 9.94 -14.80
N PRO A 39 34.55 9.54 -14.63
CA PRO A 39 35.01 8.69 -13.53
C PRO A 39 35.13 9.48 -12.21
N GLY A 40 34.26 9.16 -11.25
CA GLY A 40 34.34 9.70 -9.89
C GLY A 40 33.40 8.89 -8.98
N GLY A 41 34.00 8.03 -8.12
CA GLY A 41 33.31 7.00 -7.37
C GLY A 41 32.29 7.49 -6.35
N ASN A 42 31.24 6.68 -6.22
CA ASN A 42 30.68 6.24 -4.92
C ASN A 42 29.73 5.08 -5.21
N GLN A 43 29.94 3.95 -4.54
CA GLN A 43 29.00 2.83 -4.56
C GLN A 43 27.71 3.23 -3.85
N GLY A 44 26.78 3.81 -4.60
CA GLY A 44 25.38 3.93 -4.18
C GLY A 44 24.67 2.61 -4.49
N ASN A 45 24.07 2.02 -3.48
CA ASN A 45 23.22 0.84 -3.57
C ASN A 45 22.06 1.15 -4.53
N ASP A 46 22.08 0.60 -5.74
CA ASP A 46 21.03 0.78 -6.76
C ASP A 46 19.83 -0.10 -6.36
N GLY A 47 18.81 0.57 -5.78
CA GLY A 47 17.69 -0.02 -5.06
C GLY A 47 16.60 -0.70 -5.92
N SER A 48 16.90 -1.30 -7.07
CA SER A 48 15.88 -1.92 -7.93
C SER A 48 16.12 -3.39 -8.31
N SER A 49 16.98 -4.11 -7.58
CA SER A 49 17.18 -5.53 -7.88
C SER A 49 16.22 -6.41 -7.09
N ILE A 50 15.28 -7.09 -7.80
CA ILE A 50 14.45 -8.15 -7.22
C ILE A 50 15.35 -9.17 -6.51
N ARG A 51 15.25 -9.29 -5.17
CA ARG A 51 15.95 -10.30 -4.40
C ARG A 51 15.17 -11.61 -4.44
N ILE A 52 15.68 -12.58 -5.19
CA ILE A 52 15.12 -13.93 -5.23
C ILE A 52 15.77 -14.75 -4.11
N LEU A 53 14.96 -15.31 -3.22
CA LEU A 53 15.38 -16.19 -2.14
C LEU A 53 15.66 -17.60 -2.69
N GLY A 54 16.75 -18.22 -2.24
CA GLY A 54 17.08 -19.61 -2.55
C GLY A 54 16.34 -20.60 -1.61
N GLU A 55 16.31 -21.88 -2.01
CA GLU A 55 15.73 -22.96 -1.19
C GLU A 55 16.40 -23.03 0.19
N GLU A 56 17.73 -22.93 0.25
CA GLU A 56 18.50 -22.96 1.49
C GLU A 56 18.16 -21.83 2.46
N GLU A 57 17.70 -20.68 1.96
CA GLU A 57 17.28 -19.55 2.81
C GLU A 57 15.93 -19.84 3.42
N LEU A 58 15.01 -20.48 2.67
CA LEU A 58 13.68 -20.85 3.16
C LEU A 58 13.72 -22.04 4.11
N GLU A 59 14.56 -23.04 3.86
CA GLU A 59 14.75 -24.18 4.76
C GLU A 59 15.26 -23.78 6.16
N LYS A 60 15.90 -22.60 6.25
CA LYS A 60 16.34 -22.04 7.53
C LYS A 60 15.26 -21.25 8.29
N LEU A 61 14.07 -21.09 7.67
CA LEU A 61 12.95 -20.42 8.32
C LEU A 61 12.20 -21.40 9.23
N GLU A 62 12.09 -21.05 10.50
CA GLU A 62 11.25 -21.74 11.46
C GLU A 62 9.85 -21.09 11.43
N GLU A 63 8.81 -21.88 11.11
CA GLU A 63 7.43 -21.43 11.19
C GLU A 63 6.99 -21.34 12.65
N LEU A 64 6.50 -20.19 13.10
CA LEU A 64 6.09 -19.94 14.48
C LEU A 64 4.56 -19.97 14.62
N GLU A 65 3.84 -19.10 13.88
CA GLU A 65 2.38 -19.00 13.98
C GLU A 65 1.78 -18.46 12.68
N GLU A 66 0.51 -18.77 12.43
CA GLU A 66 -0.27 -18.19 11.35
C GLU A 66 -0.77 -16.80 11.77
N LEU A 67 -0.48 -15.78 10.96
CA LEU A 67 -0.91 -14.39 11.18
C LEU A 67 -2.24 -14.10 10.48
N GLY A 68 -2.58 -14.86 9.44
CA GLY A 68 -3.83 -14.73 8.70
C GLY A 68 -3.84 -15.46 7.37
N SER A 69 -5.04 -15.68 6.85
CA SER A 69 -5.26 -16.27 5.52
C SER A 69 -6.45 -15.65 4.82
N GLY A 70 -6.43 -15.64 3.49
CA GLY A 70 -7.48 -15.06 2.66
C GLY A 70 -7.31 -15.39 1.19
N GLY A 71 -8.07 -14.72 0.31
CA GLY A 71 -8.03 -14.97 -1.14
C GLY A 71 -6.67 -14.75 -1.80
N GLY A 72 -5.83 -13.89 -1.22
CA GLY A 72 -4.48 -13.60 -1.71
C GLY A 72 -3.39 -14.56 -1.21
N GLY A 73 -3.68 -15.40 -0.23
CA GLY A 73 -2.68 -16.33 0.33
C GLY A 73 -2.78 -16.51 1.84
N LYS A 74 -1.75 -17.14 2.39
CA LYS A 74 -1.53 -17.37 3.81
C LYS A 74 -0.32 -16.59 4.28
N VAL A 75 -0.38 -15.98 5.46
CA VAL A 75 0.75 -15.27 6.07
C VAL A 75 1.18 -15.96 7.35
N MET A 76 2.46 -16.32 7.43
CA MET A 76 3.09 -16.98 8.56
C MET A 76 4.09 -16.05 9.23
N LYS A 77 4.16 -16.08 10.55
CA LYS A 77 5.29 -15.55 11.30
C LYS A 77 6.40 -16.58 11.26
N VAL A 78 7.57 -16.18 10.83
CA VAL A 78 8.72 -17.07 10.69
C VAL A 78 9.95 -16.45 11.36
N ALA A 79 10.88 -17.30 11.81
CA ALA A 79 12.15 -16.88 12.40
C ALA A 79 13.33 -17.45 11.63
N MET A 80 14.40 -16.66 11.55
CA MET A 80 15.75 -17.09 11.13
C MET A 80 16.75 -16.52 12.12
N LYS A 81 17.32 -15.34 11.85
CA LYS A 81 18.10 -14.55 12.83
C LYS A 81 17.23 -13.52 13.57
N GLN A 82 16.12 -13.15 12.93
CA GLN A 82 15.08 -12.26 13.45
C GLN A 82 13.72 -12.75 12.94
N ILE A 83 12.65 -12.14 13.43
CA ILE A 83 11.27 -12.51 13.07
C ILE A 83 10.86 -11.79 11.80
N TYR A 84 10.16 -12.51 10.91
CA TYR A 84 9.63 -12.04 9.64
C TYR A 84 8.17 -12.47 9.47
N ALA A 85 7.51 -11.93 8.46
CA ALA A 85 6.24 -12.41 7.95
C ALA A 85 6.47 -13.07 6.57
N LEU A 86 6.06 -14.32 6.42
CA LEU A 86 6.12 -15.06 5.16
C LEU A 86 4.72 -15.13 4.55
N LYS A 87 4.46 -14.37 3.50
CA LYS A 87 3.22 -14.42 2.72
C LYS A 87 3.34 -15.50 1.67
N GLN A 88 2.57 -16.58 1.80
CA GLN A 88 2.56 -17.71 0.88
C GLN A 88 1.32 -17.65 -0.01
N MET A 89 1.49 -17.84 -1.32
CA MET A 89 0.39 -17.92 -2.27
C MET A 89 -0.41 -19.21 -2.08
N ILE A 90 -1.74 -19.12 -2.02
CA ILE A 90 -2.58 -20.32 -2.06
C ILE A 90 -2.66 -20.82 -3.50
N VAL A 91 -2.08 -22.02 -3.75
CA VAL A 91 -2.04 -22.63 -5.08
C VAL A 91 -3.30 -23.45 -5.31
N ASN A 92 -4.24 -22.95 -6.09
CA ASN A 92 -5.41 -23.68 -6.61
C ASN A 92 -5.28 -23.89 -8.12
N LYS A 93 -5.95 -24.89 -8.68
CA LYS A 93 -5.75 -25.43 -10.05
C LYS A 93 -5.90 -24.48 -11.26
N SER A 94 -6.02 -23.15 -11.10
CA SER A 94 -6.27 -22.21 -12.21
C SER A 94 -5.50 -20.87 -12.08
N ASN A 95 -4.18 -20.88 -11.83
CA ASN A 95 -3.54 -19.77 -11.12
C ASN A 95 -2.41 -19.00 -11.80
N PHE A 96 -2.32 -18.98 -13.14
CA PHE A 96 -1.31 -18.11 -13.80
C PHE A 96 -1.53 -16.62 -13.45
N LYS A 97 -2.77 -16.14 -13.54
CA LYS A 97 -3.13 -14.76 -13.20
C LYS A 97 -2.83 -14.40 -11.73
N ASN A 98 -3.04 -15.34 -10.83
CA ASN A 98 -2.73 -15.13 -9.41
C ASN A 98 -1.23 -15.04 -9.15
N LEU A 99 -0.41 -15.80 -9.88
CA LEU A 99 1.04 -15.70 -9.80
C LEU A 99 1.55 -14.35 -10.33
N GLN A 100 1.02 -13.87 -11.44
CA GLN A 100 1.35 -12.55 -11.95
C GLN A 100 1.01 -11.44 -10.96
N ASN A 101 -0.18 -11.47 -10.37
CA ASN A 101 -0.57 -10.51 -9.33
C ASN A 101 0.35 -10.60 -8.11
N PHE A 102 0.78 -11.80 -7.73
CA PHE A 102 1.68 -12.02 -6.60
C PHE A 102 3.08 -11.45 -6.85
N ILE A 103 3.62 -11.65 -8.05
CA ILE A 103 4.89 -11.05 -8.47
C ILE A 103 4.76 -9.53 -8.53
N GLN A 104 3.68 -9.01 -9.12
CA GLN A 104 3.42 -7.58 -9.21
C GLN A 104 3.31 -6.93 -7.82
N GLU A 105 2.71 -7.60 -6.85
CA GLU A 105 2.68 -7.12 -5.46
C GLU A 105 4.10 -6.92 -4.92
N TYR A 106 4.98 -7.92 -5.09
CA TYR A 106 6.37 -7.79 -4.66
C TYR A 106 7.10 -6.65 -5.37
N GLU A 107 6.92 -6.53 -6.69
CA GLU A 107 7.54 -5.46 -7.48
C GLU A 107 7.09 -4.07 -7.01
N ILE A 108 5.80 -3.89 -6.74
CA ILE A 108 5.26 -2.63 -6.22
C ILE A 108 5.87 -2.30 -4.87
N ILE A 109 5.90 -3.24 -3.93
CA ILE A 109 6.50 -3.01 -2.61
C ILE A 109 7.98 -2.65 -2.76
N ASN A 110 8.72 -3.37 -3.61
CA ASN A 110 10.15 -3.16 -3.82
C ASN A 110 10.48 -1.82 -4.51
N MET A 111 9.52 -1.23 -5.24
CA MET A 111 9.67 0.12 -5.83
C MET A 111 9.41 1.25 -4.84
N LEU A 112 8.77 0.95 -3.71
CA LEU A 112 8.35 1.93 -2.72
C LEU A 112 9.40 2.01 -1.61
N ASP A 113 10.22 3.06 -1.62
CA ASP A 113 11.19 3.37 -0.55
C ASP A 113 10.57 4.40 0.39
N HIS A 114 9.89 3.92 1.44
CA HIS A 114 9.21 4.79 2.40
C HIS A 114 9.07 4.11 3.77
N PRO A 115 9.39 4.78 4.90
CA PRO A 115 9.37 4.17 6.23
C PRO A 115 7.97 3.68 6.67
N ASN A 116 6.90 4.14 6.04
CA ASN A 116 5.53 3.74 6.30
C ASN A 116 4.96 2.77 5.23
N VAL A 117 5.80 2.15 4.42
CA VAL A 117 5.46 1.00 3.57
C VAL A 117 6.13 -0.23 4.17
N VAL A 118 5.49 -1.38 4.13
CA VAL A 118 6.08 -2.65 4.57
C VAL A 118 7.30 -2.99 3.72
N ASP A 119 8.41 -3.40 4.35
CA ASP A 119 9.62 -3.78 3.62
C ASP A 119 9.52 -5.20 3.08
N ALA A 120 9.79 -5.38 1.79
CA ALA A 120 9.96 -6.70 1.19
C ALA A 120 11.43 -7.11 1.22
N ILE A 121 11.72 -8.22 1.92
CA ILE A 121 13.06 -8.76 2.08
C ILE A 121 13.48 -9.56 0.86
N GLY A 122 12.54 -10.27 0.25
CA GLY A 122 12.77 -11.06 -0.95
C GLY A 122 11.54 -11.88 -1.37
N ILE A 123 11.60 -12.43 -2.58
CA ILE A 123 10.57 -13.32 -3.14
C ILE A 123 11.16 -14.70 -3.42
N PHE A 124 10.41 -15.73 -3.12
CA PHE A 124 10.69 -17.11 -3.49
C PHE A 124 9.68 -17.59 -4.54
N MET A 125 10.22 -18.16 -5.65
CA MET A 125 9.43 -18.60 -6.78
C MET A 125 9.15 -20.08 -6.67
N SER A 126 8.41 -20.69 -6.08
CA SER A 126 7.97 -22.10 -6.00
C SER A 126 8.98 -23.20 -6.35
N ASN A 127 9.03 -24.22 -5.50
CA ASN A 127 9.60 -25.53 -5.82
C ASN A 127 8.55 -26.64 -5.56
N LYS A 128 8.99 -27.92 -5.52
CA LYS A 128 8.10 -29.06 -5.34
C LYS A 128 7.30 -29.04 -4.02
N ASN A 129 7.83 -28.38 -2.98
CA ASN A 129 7.33 -28.47 -1.60
C ASN A 129 6.84 -27.13 -1.04
N ILE A 130 7.30 -25.99 -1.61
CA ILE A 130 7.05 -24.65 -1.10
C ILE A 130 6.34 -23.81 -2.16
N PRO A 131 5.17 -23.22 -1.86
CA PRO A 131 4.49 -22.33 -2.79
C PRO A 131 5.27 -21.02 -2.99
N PRO A 132 4.97 -20.23 -4.04
CA PRO A 132 5.51 -18.87 -4.18
C PRO A 132 5.29 -18.08 -2.91
N SER A 133 6.34 -17.41 -2.41
CA SER A 133 6.31 -16.76 -1.10
C SER A 133 7.04 -15.42 -1.15
N ILE A 134 6.52 -14.41 -0.43
CA ILE A 134 7.18 -13.12 -0.19
C ILE A 134 7.58 -13.06 1.27
N LEU A 135 8.85 -12.81 1.55
CA LEU A 135 9.36 -12.54 2.89
C LEU A 135 9.30 -11.03 3.17
N LEU A 136 8.57 -10.66 4.20
CA LEU A 136 8.29 -9.27 4.59
C LEU A 136 8.82 -8.99 5.99
N GLU A 137 9.02 -7.71 6.33
CA GLU A 137 9.22 -7.34 7.72
C GLU A 137 8.02 -7.74 8.57
N TYR A 138 8.28 -8.10 9.83
CA TYR A 138 7.22 -8.46 10.78
C TYR A 138 6.72 -7.24 11.52
N CYS A 139 5.42 -7.01 11.47
CA CYS A 139 4.72 -6.03 12.29
C CYS A 139 3.84 -6.76 13.31
N PRO A 140 3.95 -6.45 14.62
CA PRO A 140 3.28 -7.22 15.68
C PRO A 140 1.76 -7.04 15.73
N SER A 141 1.22 -5.98 15.10
CA SER A 141 -0.20 -5.67 15.12
C SER A 141 -0.64 -5.00 13.82
N ASN A 142 -1.94 -4.83 13.67
CA ASN A 142 -2.56 -3.98 12.65
C ASN A 142 -3.52 -2.99 13.31
N LEU A 143 -3.96 -2.00 12.53
CA LEU A 143 -4.81 -0.92 13.03
C LEU A 143 -6.16 -1.45 13.58
N GLN A 144 -6.74 -2.47 12.96
CA GLN A 144 -7.99 -3.04 13.47
C GLN A 144 -7.81 -3.55 14.89
N LYS A 145 -6.79 -4.39 15.12
CA LYS A 145 -6.49 -4.94 16.44
C LYS A 145 -6.14 -3.86 17.45
N ALA A 146 -5.32 -2.87 17.06
CA ALA A 146 -4.94 -1.78 17.95
C ALA A 146 -6.15 -0.94 18.42
N ILE A 147 -7.15 -0.75 17.57
CA ILE A 147 -8.40 -0.05 17.91
C ILE A 147 -9.29 -0.94 18.79
N GLU A 148 -9.46 -2.22 18.45
CA GLU A 148 -10.25 -3.19 19.23
C GLU A 148 -9.70 -3.37 20.64
N ASP A 149 -8.39 -3.45 20.80
CA ASP A 149 -7.69 -3.58 22.09
C ASP A 149 -7.68 -2.26 22.89
N LYS A 150 -8.10 -1.14 22.30
CA LYS A 150 -8.16 0.20 22.91
C LYS A 150 -6.83 0.64 23.54
N VAL A 151 -5.73 0.33 22.87
CA VAL A 151 -4.37 0.61 23.37
C VAL A 151 -3.82 1.97 22.93
N LEU A 152 -4.52 2.70 22.04
CA LEU A 152 -4.06 3.96 21.47
C LEU A 152 -4.46 5.16 22.31
N SER A 153 -3.51 6.05 22.58
CA SER A 153 -3.75 7.38 23.12
C SER A 153 -4.38 8.29 22.06
N LYS A 154 -4.84 9.47 22.49
CA LYS A 154 -5.41 10.47 21.56
C LYS A 154 -4.38 11.00 20.58
N GLU A 155 -3.15 11.22 21.03
CA GLU A 155 -2.04 11.64 20.20
C GLU A 155 -1.75 10.58 19.14
N GLU A 156 -1.59 9.31 19.54
CA GLU A 156 -1.32 8.21 18.62
C GLU A 156 -2.42 8.05 17.57
N VAL A 157 -3.70 8.25 17.93
CA VAL A 157 -4.81 8.25 16.98
C VAL A 157 -4.60 9.30 15.88
N VAL A 158 -4.22 10.52 16.25
CA VAL A 158 -3.98 11.62 15.29
C VAL A 158 -2.72 11.36 14.48
N GLU A 159 -1.65 10.89 15.11
CA GLU A 159 -0.37 10.54 14.48
C GLU A 159 -0.54 9.41 13.45
N ILE A 160 -1.34 8.39 13.75
CA ILE A 160 -1.66 7.30 12.83
C ILE A 160 -2.41 7.84 11.59
N ILE A 161 -3.44 8.66 11.78
CA ILE A 161 -4.20 9.25 10.66
C ILE A 161 -3.28 10.11 9.78
N TYR A 162 -2.38 10.90 10.41
CA TYR A 162 -1.39 11.69 9.69
C TYR A 162 -0.43 10.82 8.88
N GLN A 163 0.14 9.78 9.47
CA GLN A 163 1.06 8.86 8.81
C GLN A 163 0.40 8.15 7.60
N ILE A 164 -0.87 7.72 7.76
CA ILE A 164 -1.62 7.11 6.65
C ILE A 164 -1.78 8.11 5.50
N ALA A 165 -2.19 9.35 5.78
CA ALA A 165 -2.36 10.37 4.75
C ALA A 165 -1.03 10.69 4.04
N GLU A 166 0.07 10.72 4.80
CA GLU A 166 1.40 11.04 4.30
C GLU A 166 1.95 9.94 3.39
N VAL A 167 1.90 8.68 3.82
CA VAL A 167 2.35 7.56 2.97
C VAL A 167 1.48 7.40 1.73
N MET A 168 0.17 7.63 1.83
CA MET A 168 -0.72 7.58 0.67
C MET A 168 -0.43 8.72 -0.33
N LYS A 169 -0.05 9.92 0.14
CA LYS A 169 0.49 10.98 -0.73
C LYS A 169 1.71 10.50 -1.49
N TYR A 170 2.66 9.82 -0.80
CA TYR A 170 3.85 9.25 -1.43
C TYR A 170 3.49 8.18 -2.47
N ILE A 171 2.63 7.21 -2.15
CA ILE A 171 2.19 6.13 -3.05
C ILE A 171 1.55 6.73 -4.32
N HIS A 172 0.65 7.71 -4.16
CA HIS A 172 0.02 8.40 -5.29
C HIS A 172 1.01 9.21 -6.13
N SER A 173 2.08 9.75 -5.53
CA SER A 173 3.16 10.43 -6.28
C SER A 173 3.92 9.47 -7.21
N LYS A 174 3.98 8.18 -6.86
CA LYS A 174 4.54 7.10 -7.67
C LYS A 174 3.55 6.55 -8.72
N LYS A 175 2.35 7.14 -8.83
CA LYS A 175 1.29 6.70 -9.75
C LYS A 175 0.75 5.30 -9.42
N ILE A 176 0.75 4.94 -8.16
CA ILE A 176 0.21 3.68 -7.65
C ILE A 176 -1.10 3.99 -6.93
N ILE A 177 -2.13 3.18 -7.21
CA ILE A 177 -3.42 3.17 -6.51
C ILE A 177 -3.46 1.89 -5.68
N HIS A 178 -3.72 2.00 -4.38
CA HIS A 178 -3.73 0.85 -3.45
C HIS A 178 -4.97 -0.03 -3.61
N ARG A 179 -6.15 0.56 -3.70
CA ARG A 179 -7.49 -0.05 -3.91
C ARG A 179 -8.05 -0.90 -2.78
N ASP A 180 -7.26 -1.27 -1.78
CA ASP A 180 -7.72 -2.06 -0.62
C ASP A 180 -7.25 -1.44 0.70
N LEU A 181 -7.32 -0.10 0.81
CA LEU A 181 -6.98 0.59 2.05
C LEU A 181 -8.06 0.31 3.11
N LYS A 182 -7.68 -0.44 4.15
CA LYS A 182 -8.55 -0.84 5.26
C LYS A 182 -7.72 -1.11 6.52
N PRO A 183 -8.33 -1.14 7.72
CA PRO A 183 -7.59 -1.29 8.98
C PRO A 183 -6.70 -2.53 9.07
N THR A 184 -7.07 -3.64 8.44
CA THR A 184 -6.25 -4.87 8.42
C THR A 184 -5.00 -4.76 7.54
N ASN A 185 -5.00 -3.85 6.55
CA ASN A 185 -3.88 -3.60 5.64
C ASN A 185 -3.01 -2.41 6.09
N ILE A 186 -3.28 -1.90 7.29
CA ILE A 186 -2.51 -0.86 7.96
C ILE A 186 -1.87 -1.52 9.18
N LEU A 187 -0.61 -1.92 9.06
CA LEU A 187 0.13 -2.57 10.13
C LEU A 187 0.71 -1.54 11.09
N ILE A 188 1.00 -1.98 12.31
CA ILE A 188 1.69 -1.19 13.33
C ILE A 188 3.02 -1.90 13.63
N GLY A 189 4.12 -1.25 13.31
CA GLY A 189 5.46 -1.75 13.58
C GLY A 189 5.78 -1.75 15.07
N SER A 190 6.85 -2.44 15.46
CA SER A 190 7.31 -2.49 16.85
C SER A 190 7.77 -1.13 17.39
N ASP A 191 8.04 -0.19 16.51
CA ASP A 191 8.39 1.21 16.81
C ASP A 191 7.17 2.16 16.80
N GLY A 192 5.95 1.61 16.70
CA GLY A 192 4.69 2.36 16.67
C GLY A 192 4.38 3.01 15.32
N ARG A 193 5.22 2.83 14.29
CA ARG A 193 4.95 3.38 12.97
C ARG A 193 3.88 2.60 12.23
N VAL A 194 3.08 3.34 11.48
CA VAL A 194 2.19 2.77 10.47
C VAL A 194 2.99 2.18 9.32
N LYS A 195 2.59 1.00 8.84
CA LYS A 195 3.13 0.36 7.65
C LYS A 195 1.98 -0.08 6.73
N ILE A 196 1.88 0.50 5.54
CA ILE A 196 0.91 0.05 4.53
C ILE A 196 1.41 -1.23 3.89
N CYS A 197 0.52 -2.23 3.78
CA CYS A 197 0.82 -3.54 3.22
C CYS A 197 -0.30 -4.00 2.27
N ASP A 198 -0.11 -5.15 1.63
CA ASP A 198 -1.06 -5.84 0.75
C ASP A 198 -1.40 -5.05 -0.53
N PHE A 199 -0.42 -4.98 -1.41
CA PHE A 199 -0.53 -4.37 -2.75
C PHE A 199 -1.05 -5.36 -3.82
N GLY A 200 -1.61 -6.51 -3.41
CA GLY A 200 -2.02 -7.61 -4.30
C GLY A 200 -3.10 -7.27 -5.33
N ILE A 201 -3.85 -6.18 -5.11
CA ILE A 201 -4.80 -5.64 -6.08
C ILE A 201 -4.48 -4.20 -6.49
N SER A 202 -3.31 -3.71 -6.13
CA SER A 202 -2.86 -2.35 -6.49
C SER A 202 -2.68 -2.22 -8.00
N LYS A 203 -2.84 -0.99 -8.51
CA LYS A 203 -2.72 -0.68 -9.93
C LYS A 203 -1.68 0.41 -10.12
N ILE A 204 -0.71 0.16 -11.02
CA ILE A 204 0.09 1.24 -11.59
C ILE A 204 -0.81 1.93 -12.62
N MET A 205 -0.90 3.26 -12.57
CA MET A 205 -1.72 4.05 -13.50
C MET A 205 -1.18 3.96 -14.94
N THR A 206 -1.44 2.85 -15.60
CA THR A 206 -1.23 2.61 -17.02
C THR A 206 -2.56 2.24 -17.66
N ILE A 207 -2.66 2.44 -18.98
CA ILE A 207 -3.92 2.45 -19.76
C ILE A 207 -4.63 1.08 -19.84
N GLU A 208 -4.18 0.03 -19.18
CA GLU A 208 -4.71 -1.33 -19.32
C GLU A 208 -5.63 -1.75 -18.17
N GLU A 209 -6.79 -2.31 -18.55
CA GLU A 209 -7.88 -2.76 -17.69
C GLU A 209 -7.54 -4.04 -16.91
N GLN A 210 -7.86 -4.08 -15.61
CA GLN A 210 -7.85 -5.32 -14.83
C GLN A 210 -9.16 -5.55 -14.08
N THR A 211 -9.73 -6.74 -14.25
CA THR A 211 -10.92 -7.23 -13.54
C THR A 211 -10.62 -7.49 -12.06
N MET A 212 -11.46 -6.99 -11.17
CA MET A 212 -11.32 -7.12 -9.71
C MET A 212 -11.71 -8.50 -9.19
N THR A 213 -10.94 -9.01 -8.20
CA THR A 213 -11.32 -10.14 -7.34
C THR A 213 -12.10 -9.61 -6.12
N ARG A 214 -13.32 -10.10 -5.93
CA ARG A 214 -14.22 -9.67 -4.85
C ARG A 214 -13.92 -10.40 -3.54
N GLY A 215 -13.61 -9.65 -2.47
CA GLY A 215 -13.66 -10.14 -1.09
C GLY A 215 -14.85 -9.49 -0.35
N VAL A 216 -15.75 -10.29 0.21
CA VAL A 216 -17.02 -9.82 0.82
C VAL A 216 -16.81 -8.84 2.00
N GLY A 217 -15.65 -8.88 2.67
CA GLY A 217 -15.34 -7.99 3.82
C GLY A 217 -14.86 -6.59 3.44
N SER A 218 -14.22 -6.44 2.29
CA SER A 218 -13.59 -5.18 1.86
C SER A 218 -14.59 -4.15 1.30
N GLN A 219 -15.78 -4.55 0.89
CA GLN A 219 -16.77 -3.68 0.22
C GLN A 219 -17.16 -2.43 1.04
N LYS A 220 -17.09 -2.49 2.37
CA LYS A 220 -17.44 -1.36 3.25
C LYS A 220 -16.44 -0.20 3.18
N PHE A 221 -15.24 -0.45 2.67
CA PHE A 221 -14.18 0.56 2.49
C PHE A 221 -14.06 1.02 1.03
N MET A 222 -14.76 0.37 0.10
CA MET A 222 -14.68 0.64 -1.33
C MET A 222 -15.46 1.89 -1.73
N ALA A 223 -14.89 2.65 -2.65
CA ALA A 223 -15.54 3.78 -3.27
C ALA A 223 -16.72 3.33 -4.16
N PRO A 224 -17.77 4.18 -4.34
CA PRO A 224 -18.95 3.83 -5.14
C PRO A 224 -18.62 3.39 -6.57
N GLU A 225 -17.68 4.05 -7.24
CA GLU A 225 -17.22 3.73 -8.59
C GLU A 225 -16.58 2.35 -8.69
N ILE A 226 -15.88 1.89 -7.64
CA ILE A 226 -15.34 0.54 -7.56
C ILE A 226 -16.46 -0.50 -7.37
N ILE A 227 -17.46 -0.18 -6.55
CA ILE A 227 -18.62 -1.06 -6.31
C ILE A 227 -19.50 -1.18 -7.57
N ASN A 228 -19.64 -0.08 -8.33
CA ASN A 228 -20.35 -0.04 -9.60
C ASN A 228 -19.58 -0.66 -10.77
N GLU A 229 -18.34 -1.11 -10.53
CA GLU A 229 -17.48 -1.70 -11.58
C GLU A 229 -17.25 -0.73 -12.75
N GLU A 230 -17.07 0.56 -12.44
CA GLU A 230 -16.75 1.55 -13.46
C GLU A 230 -15.40 1.23 -14.11
N GLU A 231 -15.33 1.30 -15.44
CA GLU A 231 -14.12 0.97 -16.21
C GLU A 231 -12.97 1.93 -15.90
N HIS A 232 -13.30 3.19 -15.60
CA HIS A 232 -12.32 4.24 -15.35
C HIS A 232 -12.48 4.83 -13.94
N TYR A 233 -11.42 4.75 -13.15
CA TYR A 233 -11.30 5.39 -11.84
C TYR A 233 -9.85 5.83 -11.63
N ASP A 234 -9.64 6.76 -10.71
CA ASP A 234 -8.34 7.34 -10.36
C ASP A 234 -7.95 7.06 -8.89
N GLU A 235 -6.87 7.67 -8.43
CA GLU A 235 -6.39 7.54 -7.05
C GLU A 235 -7.37 8.02 -5.98
N LYS A 236 -8.46 8.68 -6.35
CA LYS A 236 -9.48 9.17 -5.41
C LYS A 236 -10.29 8.05 -4.77
N VAL A 237 -10.22 6.82 -5.29
CA VAL A 237 -10.79 5.64 -4.63
C VAL A 237 -10.13 5.38 -3.28
N ASP A 238 -8.81 5.60 -3.17
CA ASP A 238 -8.09 5.46 -1.90
C ASP A 238 -8.44 6.58 -0.92
N VAL A 239 -8.77 7.77 -1.41
CA VAL A 239 -9.24 8.88 -0.57
C VAL A 239 -10.59 8.56 0.06
N TYR A 240 -11.50 7.92 -0.68
CA TYR A 240 -12.76 7.44 -0.12
C TYR A 240 -12.52 6.42 0.98
N SER A 241 -11.70 5.40 0.70
CA SER A 241 -11.30 4.36 1.66
C SER A 241 -10.66 4.97 2.91
N PHE A 242 -9.77 5.95 2.75
CA PHE A 242 -9.18 6.71 3.85
C PHE A 242 -10.26 7.39 4.73
N GLY A 243 -11.27 8.02 4.13
CA GLY A 243 -12.38 8.62 4.88
C GLY A 243 -13.11 7.59 5.76
N VAL A 244 -13.31 6.35 5.25
CA VAL A 244 -13.90 5.26 6.04
C VAL A 244 -12.96 4.77 7.14
N VAL A 245 -11.65 4.71 6.88
CA VAL A 245 -10.64 4.37 7.90
C VAL A 245 -10.60 5.43 9.00
N VAL A 246 -10.64 6.71 8.66
CA VAL A 246 -10.71 7.80 9.66
C VAL A 246 -11.97 7.68 10.51
N PHE A 247 -13.13 7.41 9.90
CA PHE A 247 -14.37 7.16 10.66
C PHE A 247 -14.19 5.98 11.61
N PHE A 248 -13.65 4.84 11.12
CA PHE A 248 -13.41 3.63 11.90
C PHE A 248 -12.52 3.92 13.13
N ILE A 249 -11.43 4.65 12.94
CA ILE A 249 -10.52 5.04 14.04
C ILE A 249 -11.25 5.89 15.07
N LEU A 250 -11.92 6.97 14.64
CA LEU A 250 -12.55 7.95 15.52
C LEU A 250 -13.81 7.42 16.24
N SER A 251 -14.46 6.39 15.68
CA SER A 251 -15.60 5.72 16.28
C SER A 251 -15.22 4.57 17.22
N GLY A 252 -13.91 4.27 17.39
CA GLY A 252 -13.45 3.16 18.21
C GLY A 252 -13.72 1.78 17.60
N GLY A 253 -13.67 1.66 16.26
CA GLY A 253 -13.80 0.40 15.54
C GLY A 253 -15.19 0.16 14.91
N GLU A 254 -16.12 1.10 15.03
CA GLU A 254 -17.41 0.99 14.35
C GLU A 254 -17.29 1.37 12.86
N LEU A 255 -18.14 0.78 12.04
CA LEU A 255 -18.30 1.14 10.63
C LEU A 255 -19.52 2.03 10.42
N PRO A 256 -19.53 2.88 9.38
CA PRO A 256 -20.67 3.72 9.06
C PRO A 256 -21.96 2.90 8.90
N LYS A 257 -23.03 3.33 9.58
CA LYS A 257 -24.36 2.66 9.53
C LYS A 257 -25.13 3.11 8.29
N ILE A 258 -24.71 2.63 7.12
CA ILE A 258 -25.35 2.94 5.84
C ILE A 258 -25.44 1.67 4.97
N LYS A 259 -26.51 1.53 4.21
CA LYS A 259 -26.69 0.43 3.27
C LYS A 259 -25.91 0.71 1.98
N LEU A 260 -25.35 -0.33 1.38
CA LEU A 260 -24.62 -0.23 0.12
C LEU A 260 -25.43 0.47 -0.99
N GLY A 261 -26.72 0.08 -1.15
CA GLY A 261 -27.62 0.71 -2.11
C GLY A 261 -27.90 2.20 -1.87
N ASP A 262 -27.69 2.71 -0.63
CA ASP A 262 -27.81 4.14 -0.35
C ASP A 262 -26.52 4.87 -0.69
N ILE A 263 -25.33 4.25 -0.46
CA ILE A 263 -24.04 4.76 -0.93
C ILE A 263 -24.05 4.95 -2.44
N LEU A 264 -24.53 3.95 -3.18
CA LEU A 264 -24.63 3.99 -4.66
C LEU A 264 -25.64 5.04 -5.18
N LYS A 265 -26.47 5.61 -4.30
CA LYS A 265 -27.36 6.74 -4.59
C LYS A 265 -26.81 8.08 -4.11
N GLY A 266 -25.53 8.13 -3.72
CA GLY A 266 -24.87 9.34 -3.24
C GLY A 266 -25.23 9.76 -1.81
N LYS A 267 -25.94 8.91 -1.04
CA LYS A 267 -26.24 9.21 0.36
C LYS A 267 -24.99 9.01 1.22
N LYS A 268 -24.87 9.77 2.28
CA LYS A 268 -23.78 9.68 3.28
C LYS A 268 -24.34 9.17 4.60
N ALA A 269 -23.50 8.47 5.37
CA ALA A 269 -23.83 8.07 6.74
C ALA A 269 -23.87 9.30 7.66
N GLU A 270 -24.69 9.23 8.70
CA GLU A 270 -24.65 10.22 9.79
C GLU A 270 -23.34 10.09 10.57
N LEU A 271 -22.73 11.22 10.86
CA LEU A 271 -21.50 11.29 11.66
C LEU A 271 -21.83 11.50 13.13
N PRO A 272 -21.17 10.78 14.06
CA PRO A 272 -21.39 10.93 15.50
C PRO A 272 -21.27 12.38 15.97
N SER A 273 -22.12 12.79 16.92
CA SER A 273 -22.05 14.13 17.53
C SER A 273 -20.73 14.37 18.27
N SER A 274 -20.08 13.30 18.75
CA SER A 274 -18.79 13.32 19.43
C SER A 274 -17.61 13.70 18.53
N PHE A 275 -17.77 13.61 17.20
CA PHE A 275 -16.72 14.01 16.26
C PHE A 275 -16.59 15.53 16.24
N THR A 276 -15.35 16.02 16.10
CA THR A 276 -15.09 17.47 15.92
C THR A 276 -15.66 17.97 14.60
N ASP A 277 -15.89 19.28 14.49
CA ASP A 277 -16.32 19.87 13.21
C ASP A 277 -15.32 19.65 12.11
N PHE A 278 -14.01 19.63 12.45
CA PHE A 278 -12.96 19.38 11.49
C PHE A 278 -12.99 17.92 10.98
N SER A 279 -13.09 16.92 11.87
CA SER A 279 -13.18 15.53 11.46
C SER A 279 -14.44 15.24 10.64
N LYS A 280 -15.57 15.84 10.98
CA LYS A 280 -16.81 15.76 10.17
C LYS A 280 -16.62 16.33 8.77
N LYS A 281 -15.97 17.50 8.64
CA LYS A 281 -15.68 18.13 7.35
C LYS A 281 -14.73 17.26 6.52
N LEU A 282 -13.65 16.75 7.13
CA LEU A 282 -12.67 15.89 6.46
C LEU A 282 -13.30 14.61 5.92
N ILE A 283 -14.03 13.87 6.78
CA ILE A 283 -14.71 12.62 6.40
C ILE A 283 -15.70 12.89 5.27
N ASN A 284 -16.54 13.93 5.39
CA ASN A 284 -17.51 14.28 4.35
C ASN A 284 -16.87 14.68 3.03
N ALA A 285 -15.70 15.32 3.04
CA ALA A 285 -14.94 15.64 1.84
C ALA A 285 -14.38 14.37 1.18
N CYS A 286 -13.83 13.45 1.95
CA CYS A 286 -13.33 12.16 1.46
C CYS A 286 -14.47 11.29 0.88
N TRP A 287 -15.68 11.37 1.44
CA TRP A 287 -16.86 10.58 1.02
C TRP A 287 -17.71 11.24 -0.05
N ASN A 288 -17.17 12.20 -0.78
CA ASN A 288 -17.91 12.72 -1.93
C ASN A 288 -18.21 11.59 -2.91
N PHE A 289 -19.45 11.59 -3.43
CA PHE A 289 -19.87 10.61 -4.41
C PHE A 289 -19.04 10.76 -5.68
N GLU A 290 -18.96 11.99 -6.20
CA GLU A 290 -18.11 12.33 -7.32
C GLU A 290 -16.62 12.29 -6.93
N SER A 291 -15.82 11.43 -7.55
CA SER A 291 -14.40 11.26 -7.24
C SER A 291 -13.59 12.56 -7.39
N LYS A 292 -13.91 13.37 -8.43
CA LYS A 292 -13.24 14.65 -8.70
C LYS A 292 -13.37 15.69 -7.57
N ASP A 293 -14.42 15.58 -6.74
CA ASP A 293 -14.69 16.49 -5.63
C ASP A 293 -14.00 16.04 -4.33
N ARG A 294 -13.37 14.88 -4.31
CA ARG A 294 -12.56 14.40 -3.18
C ARG A 294 -11.21 15.11 -3.17
N PRO A 295 -10.70 15.55 -2.01
CA PRO A 295 -9.40 16.18 -1.90
C PRO A 295 -8.27 15.22 -2.31
N SER A 296 -7.08 15.72 -2.64
CA SER A 296 -5.86 14.90 -2.67
C SER A 296 -5.31 14.71 -1.26
N PHE A 297 -4.42 13.72 -1.04
CA PHE A 297 -3.76 13.56 0.26
C PHE A 297 -2.89 14.76 0.62
N GLU A 298 -2.35 15.49 -0.34
CA GLU A 298 -1.68 16.76 -0.08
C GLU A 298 -2.61 17.80 0.54
N VAL A 299 -3.80 17.98 -0.03
CA VAL A 299 -4.83 18.91 0.50
C VAL A 299 -5.32 18.45 1.88
N ILE A 300 -5.43 17.13 2.12
CA ILE A 300 -5.79 16.57 3.42
C ILE A 300 -4.73 16.94 4.47
N LEU A 301 -3.45 16.70 4.19
CA LEU A 301 -2.35 17.02 5.10
C LEU A 301 -2.28 18.52 5.41
N ASP A 302 -2.36 19.38 4.40
CA ASP A 302 -2.40 20.83 4.58
C ASP A 302 -3.59 21.28 5.43
N SER A 303 -4.74 20.59 5.27
CA SER A 303 -5.94 20.87 6.05
C SER A 303 -5.77 20.45 7.51
N MET A 304 -5.13 19.29 7.77
CA MET A 304 -4.82 18.84 9.12
C MET A 304 -3.89 19.82 9.84
N GLU A 305 -2.85 20.27 9.19
CA GLU A 305 -1.90 21.24 9.76
C GLU A 305 -2.57 22.57 10.07
N ARG A 306 -3.34 23.13 9.14
CA ARG A 306 -4.06 24.41 9.34
C ARG A 306 -5.10 24.36 10.44
N ASN A 307 -5.65 23.18 10.75
CA ASN A 307 -6.62 22.98 11.83
C ASN A 307 -5.96 22.41 13.09
N HIS A 308 -4.63 22.55 13.25
CA HIS A 308 -3.89 22.08 14.42
C HIS A 308 -4.22 20.61 14.78
N TYR A 309 -4.37 19.76 13.76
CA TYR A 309 -4.64 18.33 13.89
C TYR A 309 -5.91 18.01 14.72
N ASN A 310 -6.90 18.89 14.77
CA ASN A 310 -8.08 18.80 15.60
C ASN A 310 -9.09 17.72 15.11
N LEU A 311 -8.60 16.51 14.89
CA LEU A 311 -9.42 15.35 14.51
C LEU A 311 -10.26 14.82 15.68
N ILE A 312 -9.71 14.92 16.89
CA ILE A 312 -10.39 14.63 18.18
C ILE A 312 -10.12 15.78 19.12
N GLN A 313 -10.85 15.84 20.24
CA GLN A 313 -10.58 16.86 21.26
C GLN A 313 -9.23 16.62 21.93
N LEU A 314 -8.27 17.48 21.63
CA LEU A 314 -6.93 17.52 22.22
C LEU A 314 -6.80 18.74 23.16
N ASN A 315 -6.06 18.58 24.25
CA ASN A 315 -5.63 19.69 25.07
C ASN A 315 -4.35 20.34 24.49
N LYS A 316 -3.90 21.47 25.06
CA LYS A 316 -2.73 22.22 24.55
C LYS A 316 -1.42 21.42 24.56
N THR A 317 -1.24 20.50 25.49
CA THR A 317 -0.04 19.66 25.59
C THR A 317 -0.07 18.57 24.52
N GLU A 318 -1.21 17.89 24.36
CA GLU A 318 -1.44 16.88 23.33
C GLU A 318 -1.24 17.47 21.92
N ILE A 319 -1.73 18.69 21.65
CA ILE A 319 -1.47 19.39 20.36
C ILE A 319 0.02 19.58 20.13
N LYS A 320 0.76 20.08 21.13
CA LYS A 320 2.22 20.26 21.00
C LYS A 320 2.97 18.95 20.77
N ASN A 321 2.53 17.85 21.39
CA ASN A 321 3.11 16.53 21.17
C ASN A 321 2.92 16.08 19.73
N VAL A 322 1.71 16.20 19.20
CA VAL A 322 1.40 15.88 17.80
C VAL A 322 2.21 16.75 16.83
N GLU A 323 2.30 18.08 17.06
CA GLU A 323 3.09 18.98 16.24
C GLU A 323 4.58 18.61 16.24
N ALA A 324 5.12 18.24 17.40
CA ALA A 324 6.51 17.77 17.54
C ALA A 324 6.73 16.47 16.79
N PHE A 325 5.81 15.50 16.92
CA PHE A 325 5.85 14.25 16.16
C PHE A 325 5.85 14.51 14.65
N VAL A 326 4.91 15.30 14.15
CA VAL A 326 4.82 15.61 12.71
C VAL A 326 6.09 16.27 12.20
N LYS A 327 6.65 17.24 12.95
CA LYS A 327 7.92 17.88 12.59
C LYS A 327 9.05 16.84 12.49
N GLN A 328 9.18 15.94 13.44
CA GLN A 328 10.19 14.88 13.42
C GLN A 328 9.93 13.87 12.30
N HIS A 329 8.67 13.51 12.08
CA HIS A 329 8.27 12.56 11.05
C HIS A 329 8.65 13.06 9.66
N LYS A 330 8.34 14.33 9.34
CA LYS A 330 8.70 14.98 8.06
C LYS A 330 10.20 14.93 7.74
N THR A 331 11.08 14.92 8.74
CA THR A 331 12.53 14.84 8.50
C THR A 331 13.02 13.45 8.11
N LYS A 332 12.23 12.42 8.35
CA LYS A 332 12.56 11.00 8.08
C LYS A 332 11.99 10.49 6.76
N ILE A 333 11.14 11.28 6.11
CA ILE A 333 10.47 10.90 4.87
C ILE A 333 11.33 11.28 3.67
N PRO A 334 11.50 10.39 2.67
CA PRO A 334 12.13 10.75 1.40
C PRO A 334 11.40 11.92 0.74
N GLN A 335 12.16 12.97 0.37
CA GLN A 335 11.57 14.12 -0.33
C GLN A 335 11.08 13.67 -1.71
N ILE A 336 9.80 13.88 -2.00
CA ILE A 336 9.27 13.69 -3.36
C ILE A 336 9.95 14.76 -4.24
N PRO A 337 10.71 14.38 -5.31
CA PRO A 337 11.32 15.36 -6.18
C PRO A 337 10.26 16.32 -6.72
N ASN A 338 10.47 17.62 -6.56
CA ASN A 338 9.62 18.63 -7.17
C ASN A 338 9.55 18.33 -8.68
N LYS A 339 8.33 18.21 -9.23
CA LYS A 339 8.17 18.13 -10.69
C LYS A 339 9.00 19.23 -11.33
N PRO A 340 9.87 18.92 -12.33
CA PRO A 340 10.48 19.98 -13.10
C PRO A 340 9.35 20.80 -13.72
N THR A 341 9.34 22.08 -13.44
CA THR A 341 8.50 23.07 -14.14
C THR A 341 8.68 22.83 -15.63
N LYS A 342 7.62 22.45 -16.32
CA LYS A 342 7.63 22.28 -17.78
C LYS A 342 8.11 23.60 -18.40
N THR A 343 9.36 23.64 -18.79
CA THR A 343 9.83 24.59 -19.77
C THR A 343 9.11 24.21 -21.07
N THR A 344 8.14 24.99 -21.45
CA THR A 344 7.48 24.90 -22.76
C THR A 344 8.53 25.24 -23.82
N SER A 345 9.26 24.23 -24.30
CA SER A 345 9.96 24.34 -25.57
C SER A 345 8.91 24.14 -26.67
N LYS A 346 8.58 25.26 -27.31
CA LYS A 346 7.91 25.29 -28.62
C LYS A 346 8.67 24.39 -29.60
N LEU A 347 8.09 23.24 -29.95
CA LEU A 347 8.42 22.59 -31.22
C LEU A 347 7.47 23.15 -32.27
N SER A 348 7.94 24.22 -32.91
CA SER A 348 7.40 24.68 -34.18
C SER A 348 8.08 23.88 -35.29
N SER A 349 7.26 23.39 -36.21
CA SER A 349 7.55 23.09 -37.63
C SER A 349 8.62 22.03 -37.94
N LEU A 350 8.19 20.88 -38.46
CA LEU A 350 8.74 20.38 -39.72
C LEU A 350 7.70 19.49 -40.41
N HIS A 351 7.57 19.79 -41.70
CA HIS A 351 6.64 19.29 -42.73
C HIS A 351 6.58 17.78 -42.86
#